data_c8da7ee976dd749ed5bb928235591efe
#
_entry.id   c8da7ee976dd749ed5bb928235591efe
#
_cell.length_a   1.000
_cell.length_b   1.000
_cell.length_c   1.000
_cell.angle_alpha   90.00
_cell.angle_beta   90.00
_cell.angle_gamma   90.00
#
_symmetry.space_group_name_H-M   'P 1'
#
loop_
_entity.id
_entity.type
_entity.pdbx_description
1 polymer ?
#
loop_
_entity_poly.entity_id
_entity_poly.type
_entity_poly.pdbx_seq_one_letter_code
_entity_poly.pdbx_strand_id
1 'polypeptide(L)'
;ELIMQVYATDFNVDRKDDSSPVTEADEKAEALILEALAKADPDLPVIAEESVAARNIPEHGSRFALVDPLDGTKEFINKRGEFTVNIGIIENGVPVMGVVYAPALNRLFVADSRFSAWQASAEPGAEVPPASERSPLQIRRAPDAGLTAIASKSHRSDETNAFLETQNIGEIISAGSS
;
A
#
# COMPACT_ATOMS: atom_id res chain seq x y z
N GLU A 1 6.58 -9.38 -8.28
CA GLU A 1 6.56 -10.70 -8.93
C GLU A 1 6.09 -11.79 -7.97
N LEU A 2 6.74 -11.99 -6.82
CA LEU A 2 6.44 -13.04 -5.85
C LEU A 2 4.96 -13.09 -5.43
N ILE A 3 4.37 -11.95 -5.07
CA ILE A 3 2.94 -11.85 -4.71
C ILE A 3 2.05 -12.38 -5.82
N MET A 4 2.34 -12.05 -7.08
CA MET A 4 1.55 -12.50 -8.23
C MET A 4 1.76 -13.99 -8.53
N GLN A 5 2.92 -14.55 -8.20
CA GLN A 5 3.14 -16.00 -8.28
C GLN A 5 2.22 -16.73 -7.29
N VAL A 6 2.15 -16.28 -6.03
CA VAL A 6 1.21 -16.83 -5.04
C VAL A 6 -0.24 -16.58 -5.47
N TYR A 7 -0.55 -15.36 -5.93
CA TYR A 7 -1.90 -15.00 -6.40
C TYR A 7 -2.44 -15.92 -7.49
N ALA A 8 -1.57 -16.47 -8.34
CA ALA A 8 -1.94 -17.39 -9.43
C ALA A 8 -2.22 -18.83 -8.97
N THR A 9 -1.95 -19.17 -7.71
CA THR A 9 -2.11 -20.51 -7.15
C THR A 9 -3.29 -20.62 -6.20
N ASP A 10 -3.58 -21.83 -5.74
CA ASP A 10 -4.39 -22.09 -4.54
C ASP A 10 -3.44 -21.98 -3.34
N PHE A 11 -3.63 -20.98 -2.49
CA PHE A 11 -2.79 -20.69 -1.34
C PHE A 11 -3.58 -20.88 -0.04
N ASN A 12 -2.87 -21.14 1.05
CA ASN A 12 -3.45 -21.23 2.38
C ASN A 12 -3.71 -19.82 2.93
N VAL A 13 -4.76 -19.73 3.75
CA VAL A 13 -5.12 -18.51 4.48
C VAL A 13 -5.08 -18.83 5.96
N ASP A 14 -4.19 -18.15 6.67
CA ASP A 14 -4.09 -18.20 8.11
C ASP A 14 -4.75 -16.97 8.75
N ARG A 15 -4.80 -16.90 10.07
CA ARG A 15 -5.36 -15.77 10.82
C ARG A 15 -4.35 -15.29 11.86
N LYS A 16 -4.18 -13.98 11.93
CA LYS A 16 -3.41 -13.30 12.98
C LYS A 16 -4.18 -13.32 14.32
N ASP A 17 -3.55 -12.91 15.41
CA ASP A 17 -4.15 -12.84 16.76
C ASP A 17 -5.42 -11.96 16.80
N ASP A 18 -5.48 -10.91 15.98
CA ASP A 18 -6.62 -10.02 15.81
C ASP A 18 -7.70 -10.55 14.87
N SER A 19 -7.56 -11.81 14.41
CA SER A 19 -8.44 -12.47 13.45
C SER A 19 -8.38 -11.94 12.01
N SER A 20 -7.48 -11.02 11.68
CA SER A 20 -7.23 -10.60 10.29
C SER A 20 -6.61 -11.76 9.49
N PRO A 21 -6.92 -11.89 8.21
CA PRO A 21 -6.31 -12.93 7.38
C PRO A 21 -4.86 -12.57 7.05
N VAL A 22 -4.03 -13.59 6.93
CA VAL A 22 -2.66 -13.51 6.41
C VAL A 22 -2.42 -14.68 5.46
N THR A 23 -1.60 -14.49 4.46
CA THR A 23 -1.22 -15.53 3.51
C THR A 23 0.30 -15.64 3.42
N GLU A 24 0.77 -16.72 2.81
CA GLU A 24 2.20 -16.86 2.52
C GLU A 24 2.75 -15.73 1.62
N ALA A 25 1.88 -15.02 0.89
CA ALA A 25 2.30 -13.88 0.08
C ALA A 25 2.74 -12.70 0.95
N ASP A 26 2.00 -12.42 2.05
CA ASP A 26 2.30 -11.35 2.99
C ASP A 26 3.69 -11.57 3.61
N GLU A 27 3.91 -12.75 4.21
CA GLU A 27 5.16 -13.09 4.89
C GLU A 27 6.38 -13.12 3.94
N LYS A 28 6.22 -13.76 2.77
CA LYS A 28 7.30 -13.85 1.78
C LYS A 28 7.63 -12.49 1.16
N ALA A 29 6.62 -11.66 0.92
CA ALA A 29 6.82 -10.32 0.39
C ALA A 29 7.52 -9.43 1.42
N GLU A 30 7.11 -9.49 2.69
CA GLU A 30 7.80 -8.77 3.77
C GLU A 30 9.28 -9.15 3.84
N ALA A 31 9.60 -10.45 3.90
CA ALA A 31 10.98 -10.91 3.97
C ALA A 31 11.83 -10.37 2.81
N LEU A 32 11.29 -10.40 1.57
CA LEU A 32 11.97 -9.88 0.39
C LEU A 32 12.20 -8.37 0.46
N ILE A 33 11.19 -7.61 0.91
CA ILE A 33 11.27 -6.15 1.05
C ILE A 33 12.29 -5.78 2.12
N LEU A 34 12.26 -6.44 3.28
CA LEU A 34 13.22 -6.21 4.36
C LEU A 34 14.66 -6.46 3.91
N GLU A 35 14.91 -7.56 3.18
CA GLU A 35 16.23 -7.86 2.61
C GLU A 35 16.69 -6.77 1.63
N ALA A 36 15.79 -6.32 0.75
CA ALA A 36 16.10 -5.27 -0.23
C ALA A 36 16.39 -3.92 0.43
N LEU A 37 15.60 -3.53 1.42
CA LEU A 37 15.80 -2.27 2.16
C LEU A 37 17.09 -2.31 2.98
N ALA A 38 17.41 -3.42 3.65
CA ALA A 38 18.66 -3.58 4.39
C ALA A 38 19.91 -3.53 3.49
N LYS A 39 19.82 -3.96 2.23
CA LYS A 39 20.89 -3.81 1.23
C LYS A 39 21.03 -2.36 0.75
N ALA A 40 19.92 -1.66 0.58
CA ALA A 40 19.92 -0.29 0.07
C ALA A 40 20.33 0.74 1.13
N ASP A 41 19.89 0.55 2.35
CA ASP A 41 20.15 1.44 3.50
C ASP A 41 20.20 0.59 4.78
N PRO A 42 21.40 0.05 5.14
CA PRO A 42 21.56 -0.83 6.32
C PRO A 42 21.23 -0.17 7.66
N ASP A 43 21.27 1.15 7.73
CA ASP A 43 21.01 1.92 8.94
C ASP A 43 19.55 2.37 9.06
N LEU A 44 18.69 2.03 8.11
CA LEU A 44 17.28 2.39 8.11
C LEU A 44 16.45 1.35 8.89
N PRO A 45 15.94 1.68 10.09
CA PRO A 45 15.00 0.80 10.77
C PRO A 45 13.73 0.61 9.94
N VAL A 46 13.22 -0.63 9.85
CA VAL A 46 12.00 -0.93 9.11
C VAL A 46 10.95 -1.50 10.06
N ILE A 47 9.82 -0.84 10.13
CA ILE A 47 8.62 -1.29 10.84
C ILE A 47 7.69 -1.89 9.79
N ALA A 48 7.51 -3.20 9.81
CA ALA A 48 6.72 -3.93 8.82
C ALA A 48 5.57 -4.66 9.48
N GLU A 49 4.46 -4.81 8.77
CA GLU A 49 3.17 -5.26 9.31
C GLU A 49 3.27 -6.64 9.97
N GLU A 50 3.84 -7.64 9.30
CA GLU A 50 3.92 -9.01 9.81
C GLU A 50 4.91 -9.11 10.99
N SER A 51 6.00 -8.37 10.92
CA SER A 51 6.96 -8.24 12.03
C SER A 51 6.31 -7.62 13.26
N VAL A 52 5.47 -6.59 13.10
CA VAL A 52 4.71 -5.97 14.21
C VAL A 52 3.70 -6.95 14.79
N ALA A 53 2.97 -7.69 13.95
CA ALA A 53 2.04 -8.73 14.39
C ALA A 53 2.75 -9.82 15.21
N ALA A 54 3.99 -10.16 14.83
CA ALA A 54 4.87 -11.07 15.57
C ALA A 54 5.56 -10.41 16.79
N ARG A 55 5.22 -9.15 17.13
CA ARG A 55 5.82 -8.35 18.23
C ARG A 55 7.33 -8.09 18.05
N ASN A 56 7.82 -8.11 16.83
CA ASN A 56 9.19 -7.80 16.47
C ASN A 56 9.26 -6.38 15.90
N ILE A 57 9.28 -5.39 16.78
CA ILE A 57 9.36 -3.97 16.41
C ILE A 57 10.79 -3.50 16.71
N PRO A 58 11.55 -3.04 15.69
CA PRO A 58 12.90 -2.54 15.91
C PRO A 58 12.89 -1.23 16.70
N GLU A 59 13.96 -0.96 17.43
CA GLU A 59 14.20 0.40 17.91
C GLU A 59 14.39 1.33 16.70
N HIS A 60 13.74 2.46 16.74
CA HIS A 60 13.83 3.44 15.66
C HIS A 60 13.98 4.85 16.21
N GLY A 61 14.72 5.69 15.48
CA GLY A 61 14.88 7.10 15.76
C GLY A 61 13.80 7.93 15.03
N SER A 62 14.21 9.12 14.63
CA SER A 62 13.33 10.03 13.87
C SER A 62 13.19 9.67 12.39
N ARG A 63 14.02 8.75 11.86
CA ARG A 63 13.98 8.26 10.47
C ARG A 63 13.82 6.75 10.46
N PHE A 64 12.79 6.26 9.77
CA PHE A 64 12.47 4.83 9.63
C PHE A 64 11.59 4.60 8.41
N ALA A 65 11.50 3.34 7.98
CA ALA A 65 10.53 2.91 6.97
C ALA A 65 9.30 2.27 7.62
N LEU A 66 8.13 2.48 7.01
CA LEU A 66 6.90 1.72 7.23
C LEU A 66 6.66 0.85 6.02
N VAL A 67 6.36 -0.42 6.22
CA VAL A 67 6.09 -1.39 5.16
C VAL A 67 4.80 -2.14 5.46
N ASP A 68 3.90 -2.11 4.49
CA ASP A 68 2.78 -3.03 4.40
C ASP A 68 3.01 -3.87 3.14
N PRO A 69 3.37 -5.15 3.29
CA PRO A 69 3.78 -6.00 2.17
C PRO A 69 2.61 -6.37 1.26
N LEU A 70 1.38 -6.39 1.79
CA LEU A 70 0.17 -6.72 1.04
C LEU A 70 -1.08 -6.10 1.69
N ASP A 71 -1.28 -4.79 1.49
CA ASP A 71 -2.52 -4.12 1.87
C ASP A 71 -3.68 -4.60 1.01
N GLY A 72 -4.78 -5.00 1.65
CA GLY A 72 -5.91 -5.59 0.98
C GLY A 72 -5.86 -7.12 0.89
N THR A 73 -5.38 -7.80 1.92
CA THR A 73 -5.33 -9.27 1.98
C THR A 73 -6.70 -9.91 1.71
N LYS A 74 -7.81 -9.27 2.12
CA LYS A 74 -9.17 -9.74 1.80
C LYS A 74 -9.46 -9.70 0.30
N GLU A 75 -9.05 -8.64 -0.37
CA GLU A 75 -9.19 -8.48 -1.83
C GLU A 75 -8.30 -9.47 -2.57
N PHE A 76 -7.09 -9.72 -2.06
CA PHE A 76 -6.19 -10.75 -2.55
C PHE A 76 -6.81 -12.15 -2.46
N ILE A 77 -7.30 -12.55 -1.30
CA ILE A 77 -7.95 -13.84 -1.07
C ILE A 77 -9.16 -14.02 -2.00
N ASN A 78 -9.96 -12.98 -2.16
CA ASN A 78 -11.15 -13.01 -3.01
C ASN A 78 -10.86 -12.81 -4.51
N LYS A 79 -9.59 -12.81 -4.93
CA LYS A 79 -9.16 -12.66 -6.34
C LYS A 79 -9.68 -11.39 -7.02
N ARG A 80 -9.79 -10.28 -6.29
CA ARG A 80 -10.33 -9.01 -6.80
C ARG A 80 -9.30 -8.11 -7.45
N GLY A 81 -8.01 -8.36 -7.23
CA GLY A 81 -6.91 -7.57 -7.81
C GLY A 81 -6.72 -6.17 -7.21
N GLU A 82 -7.55 -5.77 -6.25
CA GLU A 82 -7.49 -4.46 -5.59
C GLU A 82 -6.65 -4.55 -4.31
N PHE A 83 -5.36 -4.85 -4.43
CA PHE A 83 -4.40 -4.93 -3.32
C PHE A 83 -3.09 -4.27 -3.72
N THR A 84 -2.34 -3.77 -2.73
CA THR A 84 -1.14 -2.98 -2.96
C THR A 84 0.02 -3.41 -2.06
N VAL A 85 1.24 -3.04 -2.46
CA VAL A 85 2.44 -3.02 -1.64
C VAL A 85 2.73 -1.57 -1.29
N ASN A 86 2.84 -1.26 -0.02
CA ASN A 86 3.03 0.10 0.45
C ASN A 86 4.34 0.22 1.22
N ILE A 87 5.18 1.19 0.83
CA ILE A 87 6.43 1.51 1.52
C ILE A 87 6.49 3.02 1.71
N GLY A 88 6.70 3.46 2.94
CA GLY A 88 6.84 4.87 3.28
C GLY A 88 8.12 5.14 4.09
N ILE A 89 8.86 6.19 3.77
CA ILE A 89 9.96 6.69 4.59
C ILE A 89 9.46 7.87 5.39
N ILE A 90 9.65 7.79 6.69
CA ILE A 90 9.25 8.81 7.65
C ILE A 90 10.51 9.51 8.18
N GLU A 91 10.51 10.82 8.21
CA GLU A 91 11.54 11.63 8.87
C GLU A 91 10.90 12.67 9.77
N ASN A 92 11.27 12.68 11.05
CA ASN A 92 10.73 13.62 12.06
C ASN A 92 9.19 13.65 12.11
N GLY A 93 8.56 12.47 11.97
CA GLY A 93 7.11 12.33 11.98
C GLY A 93 6.40 12.75 10.68
N VAL A 94 7.14 13.03 9.61
CA VAL A 94 6.60 13.45 8.32
C VAL A 94 6.95 12.41 7.25
N PRO A 95 6.01 11.94 6.42
CA PRO A 95 6.32 11.13 5.25
C PRO A 95 7.12 11.93 4.22
N VAL A 96 8.31 11.45 3.88
CA VAL A 96 9.21 12.14 2.91
C VAL A 96 9.35 11.39 1.60
N MET A 97 9.09 10.08 1.58
CA MET A 97 9.06 9.27 0.38
C MET A 97 7.96 8.21 0.53
N GLY A 98 7.32 7.84 -0.56
CA GLY A 98 6.35 6.77 -0.60
C GLY A 98 6.31 6.05 -1.93
N VAL A 99 6.06 4.76 -1.85
CA VAL A 99 5.78 3.88 -2.98
C VAL A 99 4.50 3.13 -2.70
N VAL A 100 3.56 3.17 -3.64
CA VAL A 100 2.35 2.34 -3.66
C VAL A 100 2.36 1.57 -4.97
N TYR A 101 2.36 0.25 -4.90
CA TYR A 101 2.37 -0.60 -6.08
C TYR A 101 1.19 -1.56 -6.07
N ALA A 102 0.32 -1.47 -7.08
CA ALA A 102 -0.80 -2.37 -7.32
C ALA A 102 -0.41 -3.40 -8.40
N PRO A 103 0.15 -4.56 -8.01
CA PRO A 103 0.76 -5.50 -8.96
C PRO A 103 -0.25 -6.14 -9.93
N ALA A 104 -1.47 -6.41 -9.48
CA ALA A 104 -2.52 -6.98 -10.33
C ALA A 104 -3.08 -5.98 -11.36
N LEU A 105 -2.84 -4.68 -11.15
CA LEU A 105 -3.26 -3.59 -12.03
C LEU A 105 -2.09 -2.99 -12.82
N ASN A 106 -0.86 -3.49 -12.62
CA ASN A 106 0.37 -2.96 -13.20
C ASN A 106 0.55 -1.45 -12.95
N ARG A 107 0.15 -0.95 -11.78
CA ARG A 107 0.23 0.47 -11.46
C ARG A 107 1.22 0.74 -10.35
N LEU A 108 2.16 1.63 -10.63
CA LEU A 108 3.17 2.09 -9.68
C LEU A 108 2.98 3.58 -9.43
N PHE A 109 2.91 3.97 -8.17
CA PHE A 109 2.88 5.35 -7.70
C PHE A 109 4.09 5.61 -6.81
N VAL A 110 4.78 6.70 -7.05
CA VAL A 110 5.95 7.10 -6.27
C VAL A 110 5.85 8.58 -5.95
N ALA A 111 6.17 8.92 -4.71
CA ALA A 111 6.31 10.31 -4.28
C ALA A 111 7.63 10.48 -3.50
N ASP A 112 8.28 11.62 -3.69
CA ASP A 112 9.43 12.04 -2.90
C ASP A 112 9.29 13.56 -2.66
N SER A 113 9.38 13.98 -1.40
CA SER A 113 9.19 15.37 -0.98
C SER A 113 10.17 16.35 -1.65
N ARG A 114 11.30 15.85 -2.17
CA ARG A 114 12.33 16.65 -2.86
C ARG A 114 12.07 16.85 -4.34
N PHE A 115 11.23 16.01 -4.96
CA PHE A 115 11.04 16.03 -6.41
C PHE A 115 9.58 16.24 -6.79
N SER A 116 8.78 15.24 -6.76
CA SER A 116 7.33 15.28 -7.06
C SER A 116 6.73 13.88 -6.96
N ALA A 117 5.41 13.79 -7.10
CA ALA A 117 4.71 12.53 -7.24
C ALA A 117 4.51 12.19 -8.72
N TRP A 118 4.64 10.91 -9.05
CA TRP A 118 4.43 10.38 -10.40
C TRP A 118 3.82 8.98 -10.37
N GLN A 119 3.26 8.56 -11.48
CA GLN A 119 2.78 7.20 -11.71
C GLN A 119 3.33 6.64 -13.02
N ALA A 120 3.39 5.32 -13.10
CA ALA A 120 3.73 4.59 -14.32
C ALA A 120 3.05 3.22 -14.35
N SER A 121 3.00 2.62 -15.55
CA SER A 121 2.72 1.19 -15.67
C SER A 121 3.99 0.40 -15.35
N ALA A 122 3.88 -0.62 -14.50
CA ALA A 122 4.99 -1.49 -14.14
C ALA A 122 4.48 -2.92 -13.98
N GLU A 123 4.92 -3.82 -14.84
CA GLU A 123 4.58 -5.23 -14.71
C GLU A 123 5.35 -5.87 -13.55
N PRO A 124 4.79 -6.88 -12.87
CA PRO A 124 5.48 -7.62 -11.81
C PRO A 124 6.78 -8.26 -12.30
N GLY A 125 7.91 -7.90 -11.67
CA GLY A 125 9.24 -8.37 -12.06
C GLY A 125 9.95 -7.50 -13.10
N ALA A 126 9.30 -6.50 -13.66
CA ALA A 126 9.93 -5.55 -14.56
C ALA A 126 10.86 -4.58 -13.82
N GLU A 127 11.77 -3.97 -14.56
CA GLU A 127 12.57 -2.85 -14.04
C GLU A 127 11.70 -1.62 -13.78
N VAL A 128 12.19 -0.72 -12.92
CA VAL A 128 11.50 0.55 -12.64
C VAL A 128 11.39 1.36 -13.93
N PRO A 129 10.18 1.80 -14.32
CA PRO A 129 9.97 2.54 -15.56
C PRO A 129 10.87 3.77 -15.68
N PRO A 130 11.46 4.03 -16.86
CA PRO A 130 12.30 5.20 -17.09
C PRO A 130 11.49 6.49 -16.99
N ALA A 131 12.17 7.63 -16.82
CA ALA A 131 11.52 8.93 -16.62
C ALA A 131 10.56 9.31 -17.78
N SER A 132 10.84 8.85 -19.00
CA SER A 132 9.99 9.07 -20.19
C SER A 132 8.62 8.37 -20.14
N GLU A 133 8.48 7.37 -19.30
CA GLU A 133 7.24 6.59 -19.11
C GLU A 133 6.48 6.99 -17.86
N ARG A 134 7.01 7.93 -17.06
CA ARG A 134 6.39 8.44 -15.84
C ARG A 134 5.47 9.59 -16.14
N SER A 135 4.27 9.54 -15.61
CA SER A 135 3.29 10.63 -15.67
C SER A 135 3.23 11.35 -14.32
N PRO A 136 3.36 12.68 -14.27
CA PRO A 136 3.24 13.42 -13.02
C PRO A 136 1.85 13.26 -12.42
N LEU A 137 1.79 13.13 -11.10
CA LEU A 137 0.54 13.14 -10.36
C LEU A 137 0.19 14.58 -9.97
N GLN A 138 -1.07 14.93 -10.16
CA GLN A 138 -1.60 16.24 -9.78
C GLN A 138 -2.92 16.07 -9.02
N ILE A 139 -3.13 16.92 -8.03
CA ILE A 139 -4.41 17.00 -7.33
C ILE A 139 -5.44 17.57 -8.31
N ARG A 140 -6.55 16.84 -8.53
CA ARG A 140 -7.66 17.38 -9.30
C ARG A 140 -8.44 18.42 -8.49
N ARG A 141 -8.99 19.41 -9.18
CA ARG A 141 -9.96 20.32 -8.56
C ARG A 141 -11.20 19.54 -8.09
N ALA A 142 -11.73 19.91 -6.94
CA ALA A 142 -13.01 19.35 -6.47
C ALA A 142 -14.13 19.66 -7.48
N PRO A 143 -15.02 18.70 -7.81
CA PRO A 143 -16.15 18.95 -8.66
C PRO A 143 -17.11 19.96 -8.03
N ASP A 144 -17.78 20.78 -8.86
CA ASP A 144 -18.75 21.78 -8.41
C ASP A 144 -20.01 21.12 -7.77
N ALA A 145 -20.30 19.87 -8.13
CA ALA A 145 -21.43 19.07 -7.60
C ALA A 145 -21.15 18.48 -6.19
N GLY A 146 -20.00 18.74 -5.61
CA GLY A 146 -19.55 18.20 -4.34
C GLY A 146 -18.31 17.29 -4.45
N LEU A 147 -17.76 16.88 -3.33
CA LEU A 147 -16.58 16.04 -3.26
C LEU A 147 -16.90 14.62 -3.76
N THR A 148 -15.92 13.97 -4.37
CA THR A 148 -15.98 12.52 -4.57
C THR A 148 -15.28 11.85 -3.39
N ALA A 149 -16.00 11.05 -2.62
CA ALA A 149 -15.43 10.25 -1.56
C ALA A 149 -15.05 8.87 -2.08
N ILE A 150 -13.89 8.36 -1.66
CA ILE A 150 -13.52 6.95 -1.84
C ILE A 150 -13.67 6.27 -0.49
N ALA A 151 -14.47 5.23 -0.43
CA ALA A 151 -14.74 4.49 0.80
C ALA A 151 -14.43 3.00 0.61
N SER A 152 -13.95 2.35 1.68
CA SER A 152 -13.63 0.92 1.65
C SER A 152 -14.86 0.08 1.32
N LYS A 153 -14.67 -0.94 0.47
CA LYS A 153 -15.67 -1.99 0.23
C LYS A 153 -15.84 -2.92 1.43
N SER A 154 -14.74 -3.24 2.09
CA SER A 154 -14.66 -4.31 3.08
C SER A 154 -14.74 -3.83 4.53
N HIS A 155 -14.49 -2.54 4.78
CA HIS A 155 -14.37 -1.96 6.13
C HIS A 155 -15.21 -0.69 6.33
N ARG A 156 -16.25 -0.49 5.52
CA ARG A 156 -17.15 0.66 5.68
C ARG A 156 -18.03 0.47 6.91
N SER A 157 -17.93 1.36 7.87
CA SER A 157 -18.69 1.34 9.12
C SER A 157 -19.81 2.38 9.13
N ASP A 158 -20.69 2.31 10.15
CA ASP A 158 -21.76 3.30 10.37
C ASP A 158 -21.16 4.66 10.71
N GLU A 159 -20.05 4.72 11.43
CA GLU A 159 -19.32 5.96 11.73
C GLU A 159 -18.77 6.61 10.45
N THR A 160 -18.24 5.80 9.52
CA THR A 160 -17.82 6.29 8.21
C THR A 160 -18.99 6.88 7.44
N ASN A 161 -20.15 6.23 7.45
CA ASN A 161 -21.35 6.74 6.80
C ASN A 161 -21.82 8.06 7.44
N ALA A 162 -21.90 8.10 8.77
CA ALA A 162 -22.27 9.30 9.50
C ALA A 162 -21.32 10.48 9.21
N PHE A 163 -20.02 10.22 9.14
CA PHE A 163 -19.04 11.25 8.75
C PHE A 163 -19.29 11.76 7.33
N LEU A 164 -19.50 10.87 6.35
CA LEU A 164 -19.75 11.25 4.96
C LEU A 164 -21.01 12.10 4.81
N GLU A 165 -22.05 11.85 5.60
CA GLU A 165 -23.29 12.66 5.65
C GLU A 165 -23.05 14.11 6.10
N THR A 166 -22.00 14.35 6.88
CA THR A 166 -21.62 15.71 7.31
C THR A 166 -20.88 16.50 6.24
N GLN A 167 -20.45 15.86 5.15
CA GLN A 167 -19.66 16.45 4.10
C GLN A 167 -20.53 16.74 2.86
N ASN A 168 -20.10 17.71 2.04
CA ASN A 168 -20.73 17.95 0.73
C ASN A 168 -20.25 16.92 -0.29
N ILE A 169 -20.77 15.68 -0.21
CA ILE A 169 -20.40 14.57 -1.07
C ILE A 169 -21.36 14.51 -2.27
N GLY A 170 -20.83 14.67 -3.48
CA GLY A 170 -21.56 14.49 -4.73
C GLY A 170 -21.53 13.04 -5.26
N GLU A 171 -20.48 12.29 -4.92
CA GLU A 171 -20.30 10.90 -5.38
C GLU A 171 -19.54 10.09 -4.34
N ILE A 172 -19.91 8.82 -4.18
CA ILE A 172 -19.16 7.85 -3.36
C ILE A 172 -18.71 6.69 -4.26
N ILE A 173 -17.39 6.49 -4.34
CA ILE A 173 -16.76 5.38 -5.05
C ILE A 173 -16.32 4.35 -4.00
N SER A 174 -16.65 3.08 -4.20
CA SER A 174 -16.17 1.99 -3.35
C SER A 174 -14.92 1.38 -3.96
N ALA A 175 -13.82 1.32 -3.20
CA ALA A 175 -12.57 0.70 -3.59
C ALA A 175 -12.15 -0.38 -2.59
N GLY A 176 -11.27 -1.30 -2.99
CA GLY A 176 -10.75 -2.35 -2.12
C GLY A 176 -9.70 -1.80 -1.17
N SER A 177 -8.49 -1.70 -1.62
CA SER A 177 -7.35 -1.15 -0.88
C SER A 177 -6.89 0.20 -1.45
N SER A 178 -5.88 0.77 -0.85
CA SER A 178 -5.35 2.15 -1.04
C SER A 178 -5.19 2.65 -2.47
#